data_86271a338c015bacbf8cf91eb3b18b8d
#
_entry.id   86271a338c015bacbf8cf91eb3b18b8d
#
_cell.length_a   1.000
_cell.length_b   1.000
_cell.length_c   1.000
_cell.angle_alpha   90.00
_cell.angle_beta   90.00
_cell.angle_gamma   90.00
#
_symmetry.space_group_name_H-M   'P 1'
#
loop_
_entity.id
_entity.type
_entity.pdbx_description
1 polymer ?
#
loop_
_entity_poly.entity_id
_entity_poly.type
_entity_poly.pdbx_seq_one_letter_code
_entity_poly.pdbx_strand_id
1 'polypeptide(L)'
;MANFSIKEIMGDKAPLVTVVDIGAMIEGKNRYDDLVERGMARVVGFEPEPREFEKLKAQGDKRHAYLPYFVGSGKRATFHRCRYNGCSSLYTPDPRIIDLFTAIGASAGGNFEVLDTSEVETIRLDDIKEVQSCDFLKVDVQGAELDVLKGATRTLGKTAVVELEVEFVPLYKDQPLFAEIDIFMRANGFLLHKFHEVAGRAMRPFLMDKDLFKPISQLL
;
A
#
# COMPACT_ATOMS: atom_id res chain seq x y z
N MET A 1 1.04 -15.49 -30.70
CA MET A 1 2.11 -14.47 -30.78
C MET A 1 3.22 -14.93 -29.84
N ALA A 2 4.46 -14.98 -30.29
CA ALA A 2 5.58 -15.36 -29.43
C ALA A 2 5.73 -14.27 -28.35
N ASN A 3 5.60 -14.65 -27.08
CA ASN A 3 5.86 -13.75 -25.94
C ASN A 3 7.39 -13.58 -25.83
N PHE A 4 7.92 -12.53 -26.41
CA PHE A 4 9.34 -12.19 -26.23
C PHE A 4 9.52 -11.61 -24.82
N SER A 5 10.41 -12.21 -24.05
CA SER A 5 10.86 -11.68 -22.77
C SER A 5 12.07 -10.77 -23.00
N ILE A 6 12.11 -9.60 -22.35
CA ILE A 6 13.27 -8.72 -22.36
C ILE A 6 14.54 -9.49 -21.94
N LYS A 7 14.41 -10.40 -20.98
CA LYS A 7 15.52 -11.24 -20.51
C LYS A 7 16.03 -12.20 -21.57
N GLU A 8 15.14 -12.77 -22.40
CA GLU A 8 15.54 -13.62 -23.54
C GLU A 8 16.30 -12.85 -24.63
N ILE A 9 15.92 -11.57 -24.83
CA ILE A 9 16.58 -10.72 -25.83
C ILE A 9 17.93 -10.17 -25.30
N MET A 10 17.97 -9.73 -24.04
CA MET A 10 19.11 -9.02 -23.44
C MET A 10 20.06 -9.93 -22.66
N GLY A 11 19.64 -11.16 -22.31
CA GLY A 11 20.42 -12.08 -21.47
C GLY A 11 20.80 -11.44 -20.13
N ASP A 12 22.06 -11.55 -19.77
CA ASP A 12 22.61 -11.00 -18.51
C ASP A 12 22.67 -9.46 -18.49
N LYS A 13 22.38 -8.80 -19.62
CA LYS A 13 22.29 -7.32 -19.69
C LYS A 13 20.90 -6.79 -19.39
N ALA A 14 19.92 -7.67 -19.14
CA ALA A 14 18.58 -7.25 -18.74
C ALA A 14 18.66 -6.48 -17.40
N PRO A 15 18.03 -5.30 -17.30
CA PRO A 15 18.05 -4.53 -16.05
C PRO A 15 17.34 -5.30 -14.94
N LEU A 16 17.89 -5.26 -13.74
CA LEU A 16 17.25 -5.76 -12.53
C LEU A 16 16.44 -4.63 -11.89
N VAL A 17 15.14 -4.77 -11.88
CA VAL A 17 14.20 -3.81 -11.27
C VAL A 17 14.24 -3.94 -9.76
N THR A 18 14.44 -2.84 -9.04
CA THR A 18 14.27 -2.81 -7.59
C THR A 18 12.86 -2.34 -7.25
N VAL A 19 12.09 -3.22 -6.66
CA VAL A 19 10.76 -2.93 -6.11
C VAL A 19 10.92 -2.58 -4.63
N VAL A 20 10.30 -1.49 -4.21
CA VAL A 20 10.11 -1.14 -2.81
C VAL A 20 8.60 -1.25 -2.53
N ASP A 21 8.22 -2.12 -1.60
CA ASP A 21 6.82 -2.39 -1.24
C ASP A 21 6.58 -2.02 0.22
N ILE A 22 5.82 -0.95 0.45
CA ILE A 22 5.51 -0.40 1.78
C ILE A 22 4.08 -0.78 2.14
N GLY A 23 3.92 -1.52 3.24
CA GLY A 23 2.71 -2.26 3.58
C GLY A 23 2.65 -3.60 2.85
N ALA A 24 3.80 -4.29 2.80
CA ALA A 24 3.89 -5.59 2.16
C ALA A 24 3.05 -6.62 2.90
N MET A 25 2.04 -7.18 2.24
CA MET A 25 1.19 -8.25 2.78
C MET A 25 1.03 -9.38 1.77
N ILE A 26 0.71 -10.59 2.29
CA ILE A 26 0.38 -11.74 1.44
C ILE A 26 -1.11 -11.68 1.11
N GLU A 27 -1.47 -10.83 0.16
CA GLU A 27 -2.84 -10.68 -0.33
C GLU A 27 -2.91 -10.84 -1.85
N GLY A 28 -3.02 -12.09 -2.29
CA GLY A 28 -3.10 -12.39 -3.71
C GLY A 28 -1.77 -12.23 -4.46
N LYS A 29 -1.83 -11.83 -5.72
CA LYS A 29 -0.67 -11.65 -6.60
C LYS A 29 -0.37 -10.17 -6.81
N ASN A 30 0.85 -9.76 -6.42
CA ASN A 30 1.33 -8.41 -6.70
C ASN A 30 1.66 -8.23 -8.19
N ARG A 31 1.58 -7.01 -8.68
CA ARG A 31 1.84 -6.71 -10.11
C ARG A 31 3.29 -6.92 -10.52
N TYR A 32 4.20 -6.87 -9.57
CA TYR A 32 5.63 -7.09 -9.77
C TYR A 32 6.04 -8.57 -9.66
N ASP A 33 5.16 -9.46 -9.20
CA ASP A 33 5.52 -10.88 -8.95
C ASP A 33 6.01 -11.58 -10.22
N ASP A 34 5.40 -11.33 -11.38
CA ASP A 34 5.87 -11.88 -12.66
C ASP A 34 7.32 -11.48 -12.98
N LEU A 35 7.74 -10.27 -12.61
CA LEU A 35 9.13 -9.83 -12.78
C LEU A 35 10.06 -10.56 -11.81
N VAL A 36 9.62 -10.75 -10.57
CA VAL A 36 10.38 -11.50 -9.55
C VAL A 36 10.53 -12.95 -9.95
N GLU A 37 9.44 -13.62 -10.35
CA GLU A 37 9.46 -15.02 -10.81
C GLU A 37 10.42 -15.23 -11.98
N ARG A 38 10.46 -14.29 -12.92
CA ARG A 38 11.39 -14.30 -14.06
C ARG A 38 12.83 -13.92 -13.71
N GLY A 39 13.10 -13.57 -12.44
CA GLY A 39 14.42 -13.12 -11.99
C GLY A 39 14.84 -11.77 -12.57
N MET A 40 13.87 -10.91 -12.85
CA MET A 40 14.06 -9.55 -13.38
C MET A 40 13.82 -8.46 -12.33
N ALA A 41 13.37 -8.84 -11.13
CA ALA A 41 13.18 -7.92 -10.02
C ALA A 41 13.70 -8.50 -8.70
N ARG A 42 14.03 -7.60 -7.79
CA ARG A 42 14.22 -7.85 -6.36
C ARG A 42 13.29 -6.94 -5.56
N VAL A 43 12.88 -7.39 -4.38
CA VAL A 43 11.91 -6.70 -3.53
C VAL A 43 12.56 -6.31 -2.21
N VAL A 44 12.36 -5.06 -1.79
CA VAL A 44 12.58 -4.60 -0.41
C VAL A 44 11.19 -4.26 0.13
N GLY A 45 10.66 -5.12 1.00
CA GLY A 45 9.32 -4.98 1.56
C GLY A 45 9.35 -4.50 3.01
N PHE A 46 8.34 -3.75 3.39
CA PHE A 46 8.17 -3.20 4.73
C PHE A 46 6.83 -3.65 5.31
N GLU A 47 6.91 -4.39 6.42
CA GLU A 47 5.74 -4.84 7.18
C GLU A 47 6.09 -4.82 8.67
N PRO A 48 5.54 -3.85 9.43
CA PRO A 48 5.85 -3.71 10.84
C PRO A 48 5.09 -4.68 11.76
N GLU A 49 3.96 -5.25 11.33
CA GLU A 49 3.17 -6.17 12.15
C GLU A 49 3.90 -7.51 12.27
N PRO A 50 4.28 -7.96 13.50
CA PRO A 50 5.18 -9.10 13.65
C PRO A 50 4.68 -10.41 13.01
N ARG A 51 3.38 -10.67 13.05
CA ARG A 51 2.81 -11.91 12.51
C ARG A 51 2.86 -11.92 10.98
N GLU A 52 2.54 -10.79 10.34
CA GLU A 52 2.59 -10.66 8.88
C GLU A 52 4.04 -10.64 8.39
N PHE A 53 4.91 -9.95 9.12
CA PHE A 53 6.35 -9.96 8.85
C PHE A 53 6.95 -11.38 8.84
N GLU A 54 6.64 -12.22 9.85
CA GLU A 54 7.13 -13.60 9.90
C GLU A 54 6.54 -14.46 8.76
N LYS A 55 5.30 -14.23 8.34
CA LYS A 55 4.73 -14.90 7.16
C LYS A 55 5.48 -14.54 5.88
N LEU A 56 5.74 -13.24 5.66
CA LEU A 56 6.50 -12.76 4.51
C LEU A 56 7.91 -13.36 4.48
N LYS A 57 8.61 -13.38 5.61
CA LYS A 57 9.94 -14.00 5.72
C LYS A 57 9.93 -15.49 5.39
N ALA A 58 8.89 -16.20 5.82
CA ALA A 58 8.78 -17.63 5.57
C ALA A 58 8.53 -17.96 4.09
N GLN A 59 7.91 -17.06 3.34
CA GLN A 59 7.61 -17.22 1.90
C GLN A 59 8.66 -16.58 0.99
N GLY A 60 9.40 -15.60 1.51
CA GLY A 60 10.43 -14.90 0.75
C GLY A 60 11.61 -15.79 0.38
N ASP A 61 12.23 -15.49 -0.72
CA ASP A 61 13.47 -16.11 -1.18
C ASP A 61 14.61 -15.06 -1.21
N LYS A 62 15.76 -15.45 -1.78
CA LYS A 62 16.93 -14.56 -1.89
C LYS A 62 16.72 -13.26 -2.66
N ARG A 63 15.57 -13.09 -3.33
CA ARG A 63 15.18 -11.89 -4.08
C ARG A 63 14.36 -10.93 -3.24
N HIS A 64 13.97 -11.34 -2.03
CA HIS A 64 13.16 -10.58 -1.09
C HIS A 64 13.96 -10.24 0.16
N ALA A 65 13.91 -8.97 0.55
CA ALA A 65 14.38 -8.48 1.83
C ALA A 65 13.22 -7.79 2.54
N TYR A 66 12.76 -8.35 3.65
CA TYR A 66 11.67 -7.75 4.43
C TYR A 66 12.21 -7.09 5.69
N LEU A 67 11.69 -5.92 6.03
CA LEU A 67 12.12 -5.09 7.15
C LEU A 67 10.91 -4.69 8.01
N PRO A 68 11.00 -4.78 9.35
CA PRO A 68 9.89 -4.52 10.25
C PRO A 68 9.79 -3.02 10.63
N TYR A 69 9.83 -2.13 9.64
CA TYR A 69 9.81 -0.70 9.87
C TYR A 69 8.45 -0.09 9.54
N PHE A 70 7.97 0.79 10.42
CA PHE A 70 6.91 1.74 10.08
C PHE A 70 7.51 2.84 9.19
N VAL A 71 7.24 2.77 7.90
CA VAL A 71 7.67 3.82 6.97
C VAL A 71 6.65 4.95 6.98
N GLY A 72 7.12 6.20 7.10
CA GLY A 72 6.23 7.36 7.19
C GLY A 72 6.98 8.68 7.25
N SER A 73 6.49 9.60 8.07
CA SER A 73 7.03 10.98 8.17
C SER A 73 8.37 11.11 8.90
N GLY A 74 8.87 10.04 9.54
CA GLY A 74 10.04 10.10 10.41
C GLY A 74 9.76 10.65 11.81
N LYS A 75 8.49 10.65 12.22
CA LYS A 75 8.04 11.13 13.53
C LYS A 75 7.35 10.00 14.29
N ARG A 76 7.21 10.20 15.61
CA ARG A 76 6.36 9.34 16.43
C ARG A 76 4.91 9.45 15.97
N ALA A 77 4.21 8.32 15.94
CA ALA A 77 2.81 8.21 15.55
C ALA A 77 2.11 7.13 16.39
N THR A 78 0.78 7.18 16.43
CA THR A 78 -0.02 6.14 17.06
C THR A 78 -0.46 5.13 16.00
N PHE A 79 -0.11 3.87 16.16
CA PHE A 79 -0.58 2.78 15.29
C PHE A 79 -1.88 2.20 15.87
N HIS A 80 -2.90 2.11 15.05
CA HIS A 80 -4.21 1.54 15.35
C HIS A 80 -4.31 0.16 14.72
N ARG A 81 -4.18 -0.89 15.52
CA ARG A 81 -4.31 -2.27 15.07
C ARG A 81 -5.78 -2.66 15.01
N CYS A 82 -6.28 -2.89 13.81
CA CYS A 82 -7.66 -3.29 13.56
C CYS A 82 -7.85 -4.81 13.62
N ARG A 83 -9.11 -5.25 13.74
CA ARG A 83 -9.49 -6.67 13.69
C ARG A 83 -9.05 -7.34 12.41
N TYR A 84 -9.27 -6.70 11.27
CA TYR A 84 -8.66 -7.09 10.01
C TYR A 84 -7.37 -6.30 9.82
N ASN A 85 -6.25 -7.00 9.66
CA ASN A 85 -4.94 -6.36 9.65
C ASN A 85 -4.77 -5.35 8.49
N GLY A 86 -5.35 -5.66 7.33
CA GLY A 86 -5.41 -4.76 6.17
C GLY A 86 -6.25 -3.49 6.36
N CYS A 87 -6.80 -3.24 7.57
CA CYS A 87 -7.42 -1.97 7.96
C CYS A 87 -6.63 -1.24 9.06
N SER A 88 -5.48 -1.79 9.46
CA SER A 88 -4.63 -1.18 10.49
C SER A 88 -3.88 0.02 9.92
N SER A 89 -3.78 1.11 10.67
CA SER A 89 -3.31 2.39 10.15
C SER A 89 -2.59 3.23 11.20
N LEU A 90 -1.80 4.20 10.75
CA LEU A 90 -1.32 5.31 11.56
C LEU A 90 -2.39 6.40 11.78
N TYR A 91 -3.52 6.28 11.08
CA TYR A 91 -4.68 7.16 11.22
C TYR A 91 -5.79 6.45 11.99
N THR A 92 -6.57 7.19 12.76
CA THR A 92 -7.71 6.66 13.53
C THR A 92 -8.87 6.35 12.59
N PRO A 93 -9.42 5.12 12.52
CA PRO A 93 -10.65 4.83 11.79
C PRO A 93 -11.80 5.77 12.18
N ASP A 94 -12.58 6.24 11.20
CA ASP A 94 -13.74 7.11 11.44
C ASP A 94 -15.06 6.33 11.38
N PRO A 95 -15.65 5.94 12.53
CA PRO A 95 -16.90 5.19 12.55
C PRO A 95 -18.06 5.92 11.87
N ARG A 96 -18.04 7.27 11.85
CA ARG A 96 -19.12 8.06 11.24
C ARG A 96 -19.22 7.84 9.73
N ILE A 97 -18.10 7.51 9.10
CA ILE A 97 -18.02 7.23 7.68
C ILE A 97 -18.07 5.72 7.41
N ILE A 98 -17.25 4.94 8.11
CA ILE A 98 -17.15 3.49 7.92
C ILE A 98 -18.53 2.81 8.10
N ASP A 99 -19.27 3.18 9.13
CA ASP A 99 -20.56 2.54 9.44
C ASP A 99 -21.72 2.97 8.49
N LEU A 100 -21.45 3.88 7.55
CA LEU A 100 -22.36 4.16 6.43
C LEU A 100 -22.38 3.01 5.41
N PHE A 101 -21.34 2.18 5.36
CA PHE A 101 -21.22 1.09 4.38
C PHE A 101 -21.72 -0.23 4.96
N THR A 102 -22.12 -1.14 4.06
CA THR A 102 -22.72 -2.43 4.47
C THR A 102 -21.70 -3.55 4.68
N ALA A 103 -20.59 -3.51 3.94
CA ALA A 103 -19.58 -4.57 3.92
C ALA A 103 -18.39 -4.32 4.86
N ILE A 104 -18.35 -3.14 5.49
CA ILE A 104 -17.31 -2.76 6.45
C ILE A 104 -17.95 -2.23 7.73
N GLY A 105 -17.21 -2.23 8.83
CA GLY A 105 -17.71 -1.75 10.12
C GLY A 105 -16.59 -1.41 11.09
N ALA A 106 -16.79 -0.36 11.90
CA ALA A 106 -15.84 0.10 12.92
C ALA A 106 -16.23 -0.35 14.34
N SER A 107 -17.47 -0.82 14.54
CA SER A 107 -17.96 -1.34 15.82
C SER A 107 -17.46 -2.78 16.06
N ALA A 108 -17.75 -3.31 17.26
CA ALA A 108 -17.35 -4.65 17.70
C ALA A 108 -17.70 -5.74 16.66
N GLY A 109 -16.71 -6.51 16.25
CA GLY A 109 -16.80 -7.54 15.21
C GLY A 109 -16.56 -7.04 13.78
N GLY A 110 -16.53 -5.73 13.55
CA GLY A 110 -16.21 -5.14 12.24
C GLY A 110 -14.72 -5.20 11.93
N ASN A 111 -14.39 -5.15 10.63
CA ASN A 111 -13.01 -5.22 10.16
C ASN A 111 -12.15 -4.01 10.59
N PHE A 112 -12.76 -2.84 10.75
CA PHE A 112 -12.11 -1.62 11.27
C PHE A 112 -12.20 -1.47 12.80
N GLU A 113 -12.72 -2.47 13.54
CA GLU A 113 -12.67 -2.43 15.01
C GLU A 113 -11.23 -2.34 15.48
N VAL A 114 -10.88 -1.24 16.18
CA VAL A 114 -9.56 -1.07 16.77
C VAL A 114 -9.44 -1.99 17.99
N LEU A 115 -8.56 -2.97 17.92
CA LEU A 115 -8.33 -3.93 18.99
C LEU A 115 -7.26 -3.44 19.98
N ASP A 116 -6.33 -2.62 19.47
CA ASP A 116 -5.18 -2.15 20.24
C ASP A 116 -4.57 -0.91 19.59
N THR A 117 -3.90 -0.09 20.39
CA THR A 117 -3.15 1.07 19.94
C THR A 117 -1.75 1.08 20.55
N SER A 118 -0.74 1.48 19.80
CA SER A 118 0.63 1.59 20.27
C SER A 118 1.33 2.81 19.69
N GLU A 119 2.19 3.45 20.51
CA GLU A 119 3.10 4.48 20.01
C GLU A 119 4.24 3.82 19.24
N VAL A 120 4.48 4.29 18.02
CA VAL A 120 5.52 3.78 17.13
C VAL A 120 6.40 4.92 16.61
N GLU A 121 7.66 4.60 16.34
CA GLU A 121 8.56 5.51 15.63
C GLU A 121 8.48 5.17 14.14
N THR A 122 8.14 6.18 13.33
CA THR A 122 8.18 6.01 11.87
C THR A 122 9.55 6.43 11.33
N ILE A 123 9.95 5.85 10.20
CA ILE A 123 11.21 6.17 9.51
C ILE A 123 10.86 6.68 8.12
N ARG A 124 11.52 7.76 7.69
CA ARG A 124 11.39 8.24 6.31
C ARG A 124 12.05 7.24 5.36
N LEU A 125 11.40 6.95 4.23
CA LEU A 125 11.98 6.06 3.23
C LEU A 125 13.37 6.52 2.79
N ASP A 126 13.57 7.81 2.65
CA ASP A 126 14.83 8.43 2.27
C ASP A 126 15.98 8.18 3.27
N ASP A 127 15.67 7.79 4.51
CA ASP A 127 16.67 7.58 5.58
C ASP A 127 16.98 6.10 5.81
N ILE A 128 16.31 5.19 5.07
CA ILE A 128 16.50 3.74 5.19
C ILE A 128 17.67 3.31 4.31
N LYS A 129 18.74 2.85 4.93
CA LYS A 129 19.99 2.49 4.24
C LYS A 129 19.89 1.26 3.35
N GLU A 130 18.97 0.36 3.69
CA GLU A 130 18.68 -0.86 2.94
C GLU A 130 18.06 -0.57 1.56
N VAL A 131 17.43 0.59 1.40
CA VAL A 131 16.87 1.06 0.14
C VAL A 131 17.93 1.84 -0.64
N GLN A 132 18.74 1.13 -1.41
CA GLN A 132 19.81 1.72 -2.22
C GLN A 132 19.31 2.28 -3.56
N SER A 133 18.23 1.70 -4.08
CA SER A 133 17.56 2.12 -5.32
C SER A 133 16.07 1.76 -5.23
N CYS A 134 15.25 2.45 -6.02
CA CYS A 134 13.82 2.17 -6.15
C CYS A 134 13.43 2.51 -7.59
N ASP A 135 13.11 1.49 -8.39
CA ASP A 135 12.60 1.67 -9.74
C ASP A 135 11.08 1.64 -9.76
N PHE A 136 10.49 0.82 -8.89
CA PHE A 136 9.05 0.68 -8.69
C PHE A 136 8.74 0.77 -7.19
N LEU A 137 7.95 1.77 -6.82
CA LEU A 137 7.48 1.99 -5.45
C LEU A 137 6.00 1.61 -5.36
N LYS A 138 5.66 0.64 -4.48
CA LYS A 138 4.29 0.36 -4.06
C LYS A 138 4.08 0.90 -2.65
N VAL A 139 2.97 1.60 -2.41
CA VAL A 139 2.58 2.08 -1.09
C VAL A 139 1.11 1.75 -0.83
N ASP A 140 0.89 1.02 0.25
CA ASP A 140 -0.42 0.56 0.69
C ASP A 140 -0.38 0.48 2.22
N VAL A 141 -0.64 1.62 2.87
CA VAL A 141 -0.47 1.80 4.33
C VAL A 141 -1.74 2.36 4.97
N GLN A 142 -2.85 2.17 4.28
CA GLN A 142 -4.18 2.41 4.80
C GLN A 142 -4.38 3.85 5.29
N GLY A 143 -4.18 4.80 4.37
CA GLY A 143 -4.44 6.23 4.58
C GLY A 143 -3.21 7.08 4.93
N ALA A 144 -2.04 6.48 5.20
CA ALA A 144 -0.81 7.21 5.49
C ALA A 144 0.12 7.36 4.27
N GLU A 145 -0.37 7.12 3.05
CA GLU A 145 0.40 7.15 1.79
C GLU A 145 1.11 8.48 1.58
N LEU A 146 0.41 9.59 1.84
CA LEU A 146 1.00 10.91 1.66
C LEU A 146 2.15 11.18 2.64
N ASP A 147 2.10 10.64 3.85
CA ASP A 147 3.19 10.75 4.82
C ASP A 147 4.43 9.97 4.38
N VAL A 148 4.23 8.77 3.85
CA VAL A 148 5.29 7.97 3.22
C VAL A 148 5.91 8.74 2.05
N LEU A 149 5.10 9.26 1.14
CA LEU A 149 5.55 9.99 -0.05
C LEU A 149 6.35 11.25 0.32
N LYS A 150 5.90 12.02 1.33
CA LYS A 150 6.65 13.17 1.86
C LYS A 150 7.99 12.77 2.46
N GLY A 151 8.08 11.56 3.02
CA GLY A 151 9.32 10.97 3.52
C GLY A 151 10.21 10.33 2.45
N ALA A 152 9.79 10.35 1.17
CA ALA A 152 10.44 9.65 0.06
C ALA A 152 10.85 10.57 -1.10
N THR A 153 10.93 11.87 -0.91
CA THR A 153 11.12 12.84 -2.02
C THR A 153 12.41 12.62 -2.80
N ARG A 154 13.50 12.24 -2.14
CA ARG A 154 14.76 11.90 -2.79
C ARG A 154 14.67 10.58 -3.58
N THR A 155 13.99 9.61 -3.02
CA THR A 155 13.71 8.30 -3.66
C THR A 155 12.82 8.50 -4.87
N LEU A 156 11.73 9.27 -4.76
CA LEU A 156 10.82 9.59 -5.86
C LEU A 156 11.54 10.22 -7.06
N GLY A 157 12.53 11.08 -6.82
CA GLY A 157 13.34 11.68 -7.90
C GLY A 157 14.14 10.68 -8.74
N LYS A 158 14.15 9.39 -8.36
CA LYS A 158 14.85 8.30 -9.07
C LYS A 158 13.92 7.13 -9.40
N THR A 159 12.67 7.19 -8.99
CA THR A 159 11.66 6.15 -9.19
C THR A 159 10.98 6.34 -10.53
N ALA A 160 10.85 5.26 -11.30
CA ALA A 160 10.20 5.30 -12.60
C ALA A 160 8.68 5.10 -12.52
N VAL A 161 8.23 4.24 -11.60
CA VAL A 161 6.81 3.87 -11.46
C VAL A 161 6.42 3.90 -9.98
N VAL A 162 5.25 4.46 -9.69
CA VAL A 162 4.65 4.45 -8.36
C VAL A 162 3.25 3.86 -8.46
N GLU A 163 2.96 2.90 -7.60
CA GLU A 163 1.63 2.31 -7.37
C GLU A 163 1.19 2.69 -5.95
N LEU A 164 -0.01 3.26 -5.85
CA LEU A 164 -0.57 3.72 -4.58
C LEU A 164 -1.96 3.16 -4.39
N GLU A 165 -2.28 2.71 -3.18
CA GLU A 165 -3.66 2.67 -2.73
C GLU A 165 -4.11 4.11 -2.42
N VAL A 166 -5.29 4.49 -2.88
CA VAL A 166 -5.83 5.83 -2.65
C VAL A 166 -7.33 5.75 -2.45
N GLU A 167 -7.83 6.50 -1.50
CA GLU A 167 -9.25 6.57 -1.22
C GLU A 167 -9.88 7.86 -1.72
N PHE A 168 -11.18 7.78 -2.07
CA PHE A 168 -12.03 8.91 -2.45
C PHE A 168 -12.98 9.32 -1.32
N VAL A 169 -13.05 8.49 -0.27
CA VAL A 169 -13.88 8.71 0.94
C VAL A 169 -13.00 8.52 2.17
N PRO A 170 -13.00 9.45 3.13
CA PRO A 170 -12.11 9.38 4.27
C PRO A 170 -12.57 8.29 5.27
N LEU A 171 -11.97 7.10 5.19
CA LEU A 171 -12.22 6.01 6.13
C LEU A 171 -11.53 6.24 7.48
N TYR A 172 -10.52 7.08 7.49
CA TYR A 172 -9.78 7.48 8.69
C TYR A 172 -9.89 8.98 8.91
N LYS A 173 -9.80 9.42 10.15
CA LYS A 173 -9.85 10.83 10.51
C LYS A 173 -8.64 11.57 9.94
N ASP A 174 -8.89 12.73 9.34
CA ASP A 174 -7.87 13.60 8.75
C ASP A 174 -7.00 12.93 7.65
N GLN A 175 -7.51 11.86 7.06
CA GLN A 175 -6.87 11.11 5.99
C GLN A 175 -6.74 11.97 4.72
N PRO A 176 -5.55 12.06 4.12
CA PRO A 176 -5.39 12.59 2.77
C PRO A 176 -6.07 11.67 1.75
N LEU A 177 -6.81 12.25 0.81
CA LEU A 177 -7.49 11.52 -0.25
C LEU A 177 -6.73 11.60 -1.57
N PHE A 178 -7.28 10.97 -2.60
CA PHE A 178 -6.71 10.97 -3.96
C PHE A 178 -6.28 12.37 -4.43
N ALA A 179 -7.07 13.41 -4.16
CA ALA A 179 -6.77 14.76 -4.65
C ALA A 179 -5.46 15.32 -4.09
N GLU A 180 -5.22 15.17 -2.79
CA GLU A 180 -4.00 15.62 -2.13
C GLU A 180 -2.79 14.82 -2.60
N ILE A 181 -2.96 13.51 -2.80
CA ILE A 181 -1.92 12.61 -3.29
C ILE A 181 -1.57 12.96 -4.75
N ASP A 182 -2.57 13.15 -5.64
CA ASP A 182 -2.34 13.50 -7.05
C ASP A 182 -1.62 14.85 -7.19
N ILE A 183 -2.01 15.87 -6.40
CA ILE A 183 -1.31 17.17 -6.37
C ILE A 183 0.16 16.99 -5.98
N PHE A 184 0.43 16.22 -4.92
CA PHE A 184 1.78 15.96 -4.47
C PHE A 184 2.60 15.20 -5.51
N MET A 185 2.04 14.17 -6.12
CA MET A 185 2.71 13.36 -7.14
C MET A 185 3.05 14.18 -8.38
N ARG A 186 2.13 15.03 -8.85
CA ARG A 186 2.38 15.96 -9.99
C ARG A 186 3.49 16.96 -9.65
N ALA A 187 3.50 17.49 -8.44
CA ALA A 187 4.58 18.39 -7.99
C ALA A 187 5.96 17.71 -7.96
N ASN A 188 5.99 16.37 -7.85
CA ASN A 188 7.21 15.56 -7.90
C ASN A 188 7.48 14.94 -9.28
N GLY A 189 6.79 15.39 -10.34
CA GLY A 189 7.06 15.02 -11.73
C GLY A 189 6.35 13.76 -12.23
N PHE A 190 5.41 13.21 -11.47
CA PHE A 190 4.61 12.04 -11.87
C PHE A 190 3.31 12.47 -12.53
N LEU A 191 2.83 11.63 -13.43
CA LEU A 191 1.51 11.74 -14.06
C LEU A 191 0.72 10.47 -13.79
N LEU A 192 -0.56 10.62 -13.47
CA LEU A 192 -1.45 9.47 -13.36
C LEU A 192 -1.54 8.76 -14.72
N HIS A 193 -1.15 7.49 -14.73
CA HIS A 193 -1.23 6.66 -15.92
C HIS A 193 -2.60 5.98 -16.05
N LYS A 194 -3.04 5.30 -14.98
CA LYS A 194 -4.35 4.62 -14.93
C LYS A 194 -4.72 4.24 -13.51
N PHE A 195 -5.99 4.04 -13.25
CA PHE A 195 -6.47 3.24 -12.14
C PHE A 195 -6.40 1.76 -12.51
N HIS A 196 -5.88 0.94 -11.61
CA HIS A 196 -5.80 -0.50 -11.81
C HIS A 196 -7.09 -1.19 -11.42
N GLU A 197 -7.55 -0.87 -10.24
CA GLU A 197 -8.77 -1.36 -9.65
C GLU A 197 -9.50 -0.18 -9.00
N VAL A 198 -10.80 -0.17 -9.14
CA VAL A 198 -11.65 0.80 -8.48
C VAL A 198 -12.69 0.01 -7.72
N ALA A 199 -12.48 -0.10 -6.41
CA ALA A 199 -13.39 -0.79 -5.52
C ALA A 199 -14.48 0.18 -5.03
N GLY A 200 -15.70 -0.31 -4.94
CA GLY A 200 -16.82 0.42 -4.36
C GLY A 200 -17.47 -0.38 -3.25
N ARG A 201 -18.17 0.31 -2.35
CA ARG A 201 -18.92 -0.32 -1.27
C ARG A 201 -20.35 0.22 -1.23
N ALA A 202 -21.33 -0.67 -1.06
CA ALA A 202 -22.72 -0.27 -0.96
C ALA A 202 -22.98 0.50 0.34
N MET A 203 -23.68 1.64 0.22
CA MET A 203 -24.06 2.47 1.36
C MET A 203 -25.40 2.02 1.93
N ARG A 204 -25.54 2.09 3.25
CA ARG A 204 -26.80 1.86 3.95
C ARG A 204 -27.81 2.98 3.63
N PRO A 205 -29.11 2.71 3.53
CA PRO A 205 -29.77 1.40 3.62
C PRO A 205 -29.87 0.65 2.29
N PHE A 206 -29.19 1.11 1.25
CA PHE A 206 -29.34 0.62 -0.12
C PHE A 206 -28.63 -0.72 -0.33
N LEU A 207 -29.34 -1.80 -0.02
CA LEU A 207 -29.00 -3.15 -0.45
C LEU A 207 -29.89 -3.50 -1.65
N MET A 208 -29.45 -3.15 -2.86
CA MET A 208 -30.22 -3.50 -4.07
C MET A 208 -29.92 -4.90 -4.62
N ASP A 209 -28.90 -5.56 -4.11
CA ASP A 209 -28.55 -6.96 -4.44
C ASP A 209 -27.83 -7.59 -3.26
N LYS A 210 -27.82 -8.95 -3.22
CA LYS A 210 -26.98 -9.70 -2.27
C LYS A 210 -25.48 -9.54 -2.52
N ASP A 211 -25.12 -9.00 -3.66
CA ASP A 211 -23.74 -8.67 -4.00
C ASP A 211 -23.38 -7.26 -3.48
N LEU A 212 -22.66 -7.24 -2.38
CA LEU A 212 -22.22 -6.03 -1.68
C LEU A 212 -21.28 -5.13 -2.48
N PHE A 213 -20.83 -5.60 -3.65
CA PHE A 213 -19.80 -4.93 -4.49
C PHE A 213 -20.35 -4.39 -5.81
N LYS A 214 -21.67 -4.41 -6.03
CA LYS A 214 -22.29 -3.95 -7.27
C LYS A 214 -22.67 -2.47 -7.32
N PRO A 215 -23.03 -1.93 -8.53
CA PRO A 215 -22.80 -0.56 -9.03
C PRO A 215 -23.49 0.62 -8.35
N ILE A 216 -24.10 0.50 -7.19
CA ILE A 216 -24.57 1.63 -6.37
C ILE A 216 -23.58 1.90 -5.24
N SER A 217 -22.33 1.59 -5.49
CA SER A 217 -21.30 1.72 -4.49
C SER A 217 -20.65 3.09 -4.56
N GLN A 218 -20.39 3.69 -3.42
CA GLN A 218 -19.50 4.82 -3.32
C GLN A 218 -18.07 4.30 -3.51
N LEU A 219 -17.25 4.98 -4.28
CA LEU A 219 -15.82 4.71 -4.37
C LEU A 219 -15.16 4.97 -3.01
N LEU A 220 -14.37 4.04 -2.58
CA LEU A 220 -13.54 4.17 -1.38
C LEU A 220 -12.15 4.63 -1.73
#